data_f6e56d0e4cfc41ada44ba83b0c11a98a
#
_entry.id   f6e56d0e4cfc41ada44ba83b0c11a98a
#
_cell.length_a   1.000
_cell.length_b   1.000
_cell.length_c   1.000
_cell.angle_alpha   90.00
_cell.angle_beta   90.00
_cell.angle_gamma   90.00
#
_symmetry.space_group_name_H-M   'P 1'
#
loop_
_entity.id
_entity.type
_entity.pdbx_description
1 polymer ?
#
loop_
_entity_poly.entity_id
_entity_poly.type
_entity_poly.pdbx_seq_one_letter_code
_entity_poly.pdbx_strand_id
1 'polypeptide(L)'
;MTRTRLSAGAAVAILGLALAGCSNGSTPDSTDDTDTSAPSDDVVELVFWHGYTEADGDVLDQIVDEFNASQDAVHIDVQVNPWAVIDDTLLPALSAGDGPDIVAMPAERLPVYAARGAFAPLDDFYADAANNVGSLNPNAVEMVTVDGTIYGVPAGFVPLALYYNKALFDAAGITEPPADWDEWVEVARTLTVDEDGDGVPEQYGVVLPDHATVANGLWPSLFYGNGGDIVADGVAVVDSPENAETLAFWQRVVVEDAISPTGVDGIEADELFSAGKAAMHIGGPWMTFIAADAGIDLGIAPIPAGPKAQAASAIGISMAITAQDDPAVQAAAEQFFAYFFNDENSVAWSLGSGWPPLRTDVPADAIAENATVAALTPMAEFGRALLPGVVNTTDVLAAVDELTQRTLAGGDIEALLAEAQQKVEAALAD
;
A
#
# COMPACT_ATOMS: atom_id res chain seq x y z
N MET A 1 -15.99 -34.91 40.11
CA MET A 1 -16.75 -36.12 39.85
C MET A 1 -17.11 -36.03 38.36
N THR A 2 -16.74 -36.82 37.42
CA THR A 2 -16.20 -38.13 37.28
C THR A 2 -15.33 -38.18 36.00
N ARG A 3 -14.16 -38.77 36.13
CA ARG A 3 -13.24 -39.10 35.02
C ARG A 3 -13.80 -40.27 34.22
N THR A 4 -13.62 -40.26 32.89
CA THR A 4 -13.44 -41.55 32.19
C THR A 4 -12.41 -41.38 31.07
N ARG A 5 -11.28 -42.09 31.24
CA ARG A 5 -10.28 -42.38 30.22
C ARG A 5 -10.71 -43.66 29.51
N LEU A 6 -10.50 -43.77 28.20
CA LEU A 6 -10.24 -45.05 27.55
C LEU A 6 -9.17 -44.89 26.49
N SER A 7 -8.21 -45.77 26.59
CA SER A 7 -7.00 -45.94 25.81
C SER A 7 -7.09 -47.16 24.88
N ALA A 8 -6.14 -47.21 23.93
CA ALA A 8 -5.64 -48.38 23.16
C ALA A 8 -6.38 -48.67 21.84
N GLY A 9 -5.75 -49.02 20.75
CA GLY A 9 -4.47 -49.68 20.56
C GLY A 9 -4.02 -49.72 19.10
N ALA A 10 -2.77 -49.99 18.99
CA ALA A 10 -1.95 -50.14 17.78
C ALA A 10 -2.28 -51.40 16.97
N ALA A 11 -2.06 -51.33 15.64
CA ALA A 11 -1.78 -52.52 14.85
C ALA A 11 -0.83 -52.18 13.71
N VAL A 12 0.40 -52.69 13.84
CA VAL A 12 1.45 -52.82 12.85
C VAL A 12 1.11 -54.01 11.96
N ALA A 13 1.25 -53.89 10.66
CA ALA A 13 1.37 -55.00 9.72
C ALA A 13 2.46 -54.72 8.68
N ILE A 14 3.56 -55.40 8.87
CA ILE A 14 4.68 -55.59 7.92
C ILE A 14 4.40 -56.89 7.16
N LEU A 15 4.59 -56.88 5.83
CA LEU A 15 4.94 -58.07 4.97
C LEU A 15 5.19 -57.49 3.56
N GLY A 16 6.28 -57.63 2.84
CA GLY A 16 7.24 -58.72 2.78
C GLY A 16 7.44 -59.05 1.32
N LEU A 17 8.63 -58.74 0.83
CA LEU A 17 9.41 -59.29 -0.31
C LEU A 17 8.73 -60.24 -1.35
N ALA A 18 9.05 -59.99 -2.63
CA ALA A 18 9.58 -61.05 -3.50
C ALA A 18 10.42 -60.52 -4.66
N LEU A 19 11.62 -61.05 -4.78
CA LEU A 19 12.63 -60.92 -5.81
C LEU A 19 12.35 -61.84 -7.03
N ALA A 20 13.12 -61.56 -8.07
CA ALA A 20 13.61 -62.42 -9.17
C ALA A 20 12.82 -62.29 -10.48
N GLY A 21 13.48 -62.21 -11.60
CA GLY A 21 14.77 -62.70 -12.02
C GLY A 21 15.20 -62.26 -13.43
N CYS A 22 16.45 -62.51 -13.66
CA CYS A 22 17.29 -62.25 -14.82
C CYS A 22 16.86 -62.97 -16.14
N SER A 23 17.10 -62.43 -17.32
CA SER A 23 18.34 -62.75 -18.04
C SER A 23 18.29 -62.50 -19.57
N ASN A 24 19.45 -62.12 -20.10
CA ASN A 24 20.03 -62.26 -21.41
C ASN A 24 19.55 -61.34 -22.52
N GLY A 25 20.35 -60.46 -23.06
CA GLY A 25 21.69 -60.59 -23.61
C GLY A 25 21.64 -60.56 -25.11
N SER A 26 22.04 -59.45 -25.75
CA SER A 26 22.82 -59.43 -27.01
C SER A 26 23.08 -57.97 -27.43
N THR A 27 24.32 -57.59 -27.52
CA THR A 27 24.91 -56.39 -28.14
C THR A 27 25.21 -56.73 -29.65
N PRO A 28 25.68 -55.72 -30.46
CA PRO A 28 25.41 -54.28 -30.57
C PRO A 28 25.03 -53.92 -32.02
N ASP A 29 24.38 -52.79 -32.19
CA ASP A 29 24.58 -52.07 -33.46
C ASP A 29 24.57 -50.55 -33.17
N SER A 30 25.65 -49.94 -33.61
CA SER A 30 25.90 -48.50 -33.50
C SER A 30 25.11 -47.77 -34.57
N THR A 31 24.13 -46.98 -34.14
CA THR A 31 23.65 -45.88 -34.95
C THR A 31 23.75 -44.60 -34.10
N ASP A 32 24.44 -43.67 -34.68
CA ASP A 32 24.67 -42.29 -34.30
C ASP A 32 23.30 -41.57 -34.13
N ASP A 33 22.73 -41.56 -32.93
CA ASP A 33 21.63 -40.72 -32.59
C ASP A 33 22.21 -39.42 -31.99
N THR A 34 22.26 -38.41 -32.85
CA THR A 34 22.27 -37.02 -32.40
C THR A 34 21.06 -36.81 -31.49
N ASP A 35 21.35 -36.88 -30.20
CA ASP A 35 20.42 -36.47 -29.15
C ASP A 35 20.16 -34.97 -29.30
N THR A 36 19.22 -34.63 -30.19
CA THR A 36 18.51 -33.38 -30.13
C THR A 36 17.52 -33.55 -28.99
N SER A 37 17.95 -33.23 -27.77
CA SER A 37 17.04 -32.97 -26.68
C SER A 37 16.09 -31.89 -27.21
N ALA A 38 14.85 -32.26 -27.50
CA ALA A 38 13.76 -31.29 -27.56
C ALA A 38 13.77 -30.55 -26.23
N PRO A 39 13.53 -29.24 -26.21
CA PRO A 39 13.27 -28.53 -24.96
C PRO A 39 12.21 -29.35 -24.22
N SER A 40 12.45 -29.70 -22.99
CA SER A 40 11.39 -30.17 -22.10
C SER A 40 10.44 -29.02 -21.99
N ASP A 41 9.18 -29.16 -22.45
CA ASP A 41 8.10 -28.27 -22.19
C ASP A 41 7.69 -28.43 -20.71
N ASP A 42 8.64 -28.22 -19.77
CA ASP A 42 8.34 -28.22 -18.34
C ASP A 42 7.74 -26.85 -18.01
N VAL A 43 6.47 -26.84 -17.61
CA VAL A 43 5.77 -25.66 -17.13
C VAL A 43 6.51 -25.13 -15.91
N VAL A 44 6.78 -23.83 -15.87
CA VAL A 44 7.32 -23.16 -14.68
C VAL A 44 6.15 -22.87 -13.74
N GLU A 45 6.13 -23.55 -12.60
CA GLU A 45 5.13 -23.34 -11.55
C GLU A 45 5.61 -22.22 -10.63
N LEU A 46 4.77 -21.19 -10.42
CA LEU A 46 5.03 -20.07 -9.52
C LEU A 46 3.99 -20.02 -8.40
N VAL A 47 4.42 -19.67 -7.20
CA VAL A 47 3.54 -19.39 -6.05
C VAL A 47 3.48 -17.89 -5.82
N PHE A 48 2.28 -17.32 -5.80
CA PHE A 48 2.06 -15.91 -5.57
C PHE A 48 1.29 -15.68 -4.27
N TRP A 49 1.90 -14.97 -3.30
CA TRP A 49 1.25 -14.56 -2.06
C TRP A 49 0.78 -13.12 -2.13
N HIS A 50 -0.48 -12.88 -1.77
CA HIS A 50 -1.02 -11.53 -1.60
C HIS A 50 -2.05 -11.47 -0.48
N GLY A 51 -2.36 -10.24 -0.01
CA GLY A 51 -3.30 -10.01 1.08
C GLY A 51 -4.59 -9.31 0.64
N TYR A 52 -4.86 -9.18 -0.63
CA TYR A 52 -6.12 -8.66 -1.14
C TYR A 52 -7.25 -9.64 -0.84
N THR A 53 -8.40 -9.16 -0.37
CA THR A 53 -9.50 -10.01 0.12
C THR A 53 -10.89 -9.59 -0.36
N GLU A 54 -10.98 -8.50 -1.10
CA GLU A 54 -12.25 -7.93 -1.61
C GLU A 54 -12.20 -7.81 -3.14
N ALA A 55 -12.81 -6.78 -3.70
CA ALA A 55 -12.89 -6.60 -5.16
C ALA A 55 -11.51 -6.53 -5.84
N ASP A 56 -10.50 -6.03 -5.16
CA ASP A 56 -9.11 -6.01 -5.62
C ASP A 56 -8.51 -7.43 -5.70
N GLY A 57 -8.85 -8.31 -4.76
CA GLY A 57 -8.48 -9.72 -4.83
C GLY A 57 -9.15 -10.42 -6.01
N ASP A 58 -10.47 -10.24 -6.16
CA ASP A 58 -11.23 -10.88 -7.24
C ASP A 58 -10.69 -10.51 -8.64
N VAL A 59 -10.33 -9.24 -8.86
CA VAL A 59 -9.80 -8.80 -10.15
C VAL A 59 -8.35 -9.25 -10.38
N LEU A 60 -7.52 -9.33 -9.31
CA LEU A 60 -6.18 -9.88 -9.43
C LEU A 60 -6.22 -11.35 -9.79
N ASP A 61 -7.07 -12.14 -9.11
CA ASP A 61 -7.28 -13.55 -9.42
C ASP A 61 -7.73 -13.75 -10.86
N GLN A 62 -8.65 -12.90 -11.36
CA GLN A 62 -9.08 -12.94 -12.76
C GLN A 62 -7.89 -12.68 -13.71
N ILE A 63 -7.05 -11.68 -13.46
CA ILE A 63 -5.87 -11.39 -14.29
C ILE A 63 -4.89 -12.55 -14.30
N VAL A 64 -4.67 -13.21 -13.15
CA VAL A 64 -3.82 -14.41 -13.05
C VAL A 64 -4.43 -15.58 -13.81
N ASP A 65 -5.73 -15.84 -13.68
CA ASP A 65 -6.43 -16.90 -14.41
C ASP A 65 -6.35 -16.69 -15.93
N GLU A 66 -6.52 -15.44 -16.39
CA GLU A 66 -6.38 -15.08 -17.81
C GLU A 66 -4.93 -15.24 -18.29
N PHE A 67 -3.93 -14.88 -17.47
CA PHE A 67 -2.53 -15.14 -17.77
C PHE A 67 -2.26 -16.64 -17.91
N ASN A 68 -2.67 -17.44 -16.94
CA ASN A 68 -2.53 -18.91 -16.97
C ASN A 68 -3.20 -19.53 -18.19
N ALA A 69 -4.36 -19.00 -18.61
CA ALA A 69 -5.10 -19.48 -19.78
C ALA A 69 -4.50 -19.01 -21.12
N SER A 70 -3.69 -17.94 -21.14
CA SER A 70 -3.16 -17.33 -22.36
C SER A 70 -1.95 -18.05 -22.96
N GLN A 71 -1.30 -18.91 -22.19
CA GLN A 71 -0.05 -19.59 -22.54
C GLN A 71 0.08 -20.92 -21.74
N ASP A 72 1.01 -21.79 -22.12
CA ASP A 72 1.21 -23.12 -21.53
C ASP A 72 2.60 -23.27 -20.85
N ALA A 73 3.41 -22.19 -20.78
CA ALA A 73 4.80 -22.25 -20.28
C ALA A 73 4.94 -21.92 -18.79
N VAL A 74 4.03 -21.12 -18.24
CA VAL A 74 4.03 -20.65 -16.85
C VAL A 74 2.66 -20.89 -16.23
N HIS A 75 2.65 -21.35 -14.98
CA HIS A 75 1.42 -21.45 -14.20
C HIS A 75 1.63 -20.80 -12.83
N ILE A 76 0.71 -19.93 -12.42
CA ILE A 76 0.76 -19.22 -11.14
C ILE A 76 -0.33 -19.76 -10.23
N ASP A 77 0.08 -20.27 -9.05
CA ASP A 77 -0.80 -20.66 -7.95
C ASP A 77 -0.91 -19.49 -6.94
N VAL A 78 -2.11 -18.93 -6.81
CA VAL A 78 -2.37 -17.80 -5.92
C VAL A 78 -2.70 -18.28 -4.52
N GLN A 79 -2.05 -17.70 -3.52
CA GLN A 79 -2.30 -17.97 -2.10
C GLN A 79 -2.63 -16.68 -1.36
N VAL A 80 -3.89 -16.52 -0.98
CA VAL A 80 -4.36 -15.36 -0.24
C VAL A 80 -3.99 -15.50 1.24
N ASN A 81 -3.18 -14.60 1.75
CA ASN A 81 -2.74 -14.54 3.13
C ASN A 81 -2.97 -13.13 3.68
N PRO A 82 -3.54 -12.95 4.89
CA PRO A 82 -3.63 -11.62 5.49
C PRO A 82 -2.26 -10.92 5.53
N TRP A 83 -2.24 -9.60 5.28
CA TRP A 83 -0.99 -8.83 5.24
C TRP A 83 -0.07 -9.08 6.44
N ALA A 84 -0.64 -9.12 7.66
CA ALA A 84 0.13 -9.40 8.88
C ALA A 84 0.75 -10.80 8.90
N VAL A 85 0.08 -11.79 8.28
CA VAL A 85 0.62 -13.15 8.16
C VAL A 85 1.80 -13.17 7.18
N ILE A 86 1.71 -12.44 6.06
CA ILE A 86 2.83 -12.29 5.13
C ILE A 86 4.03 -11.68 5.85
N ASP A 87 3.83 -10.61 6.61
CA ASP A 87 4.91 -9.96 7.37
C ASP A 87 5.63 -10.90 8.33
N ASP A 88 4.85 -11.70 9.06
CA ASP A 88 5.38 -12.58 10.09
C ASP A 88 6.07 -13.83 9.49
N THR A 89 5.63 -14.28 8.29
CA THR A 89 6.01 -15.59 7.76
C THR A 89 6.93 -15.54 6.55
N LEU A 90 6.99 -14.44 5.78
CA LEU A 90 7.75 -14.39 4.52
C LEU A 90 9.22 -14.75 4.70
N LEU A 91 9.97 -14.07 5.57
CA LEU A 91 11.40 -14.36 5.77
C LEU A 91 11.68 -15.77 6.30
N PRO A 92 10.93 -16.28 7.31
CA PRO A 92 11.02 -17.69 7.70
C PRO A 92 10.78 -18.66 6.56
N ALA A 93 9.75 -18.44 5.74
CA ALA A 93 9.40 -19.31 4.61
C ALA A 93 10.49 -19.30 3.53
N LEU A 94 10.98 -18.12 3.14
CA LEU A 94 12.11 -18.00 2.19
C LEU A 94 13.36 -18.71 2.71
N SER A 95 13.67 -18.55 4.01
CA SER A 95 14.82 -19.23 4.64
C SER A 95 14.68 -20.77 4.66
N ALA A 96 13.45 -21.28 4.69
CA ALA A 96 13.16 -22.71 4.66
C ALA A 96 13.10 -23.27 3.23
N GLY A 97 13.03 -22.42 2.20
CA GLY A 97 12.81 -22.81 0.80
C GLY A 97 11.36 -23.17 0.49
N ASP A 98 10.41 -22.74 1.33
CA ASP A 98 8.97 -22.97 1.20
C ASP A 98 8.22 -21.62 0.97
N GLY A 99 8.94 -20.55 0.61
CA GLY A 99 8.36 -19.23 0.36
C GLY A 99 7.74 -19.10 -1.03
N PRO A 100 7.03 -17.98 -1.29
CA PRO A 100 6.47 -17.69 -2.61
C PRO A 100 7.56 -17.24 -3.58
N ASP A 101 7.26 -17.32 -4.87
CA ASP A 101 8.08 -16.77 -5.96
C ASP A 101 7.75 -15.29 -6.19
N ILE A 102 6.47 -14.94 -6.05
CA ILE A 102 5.98 -13.56 -6.11
C ILE A 102 5.26 -13.24 -4.79
N VAL A 103 5.46 -12.03 -4.29
CA VAL A 103 4.74 -11.55 -3.12
C VAL A 103 4.23 -10.12 -3.34
N ALA A 104 2.96 -9.87 -3.02
CA ALA A 104 2.43 -8.51 -2.88
C ALA A 104 2.47 -8.08 -1.41
N MET A 105 2.76 -6.80 -1.17
CA MET A 105 2.78 -6.22 0.17
C MET A 105 2.58 -4.71 0.13
N PRO A 106 2.14 -4.07 1.24
CA PRO A 106 2.22 -2.63 1.38
C PRO A 106 3.62 -2.12 1.05
N ALA A 107 3.70 -1.10 0.18
CA ALA A 107 4.96 -0.69 -0.43
C ALA A 107 6.01 -0.19 0.58
N GLU A 108 5.57 0.40 1.69
CA GLU A 108 6.44 0.87 2.78
C GLU A 108 7.19 -0.28 3.50
N ARG A 109 6.81 -1.53 3.25
CA ARG A 109 7.47 -2.71 3.83
C ARG A 109 8.56 -3.30 2.94
N LEU A 110 8.47 -3.03 1.62
CA LEU A 110 9.43 -3.57 0.65
C LEU A 110 10.90 -3.27 1.02
N PRO A 111 11.28 -2.05 1.50
CA PRO A 111 12.67 -1.75 1.78
C PRO A 111 13.34 -2.67 2.81
N VAL A 112 12.61 -3.09 3.85
CA VAL A 112 13.17 -3.98 4.88
C VAL A 112 13.50 -5.37 4.35
N TYR A 113 12.73 -5.86 3.39
CA TYR A 113 12.99 -7.15 2.74
C TYR A 113 14.09 -7.05 1.68
N ALA A 114 14.08 -5.98 0.88
CA ALA A 114 15.13 -5.70 -0.10
C ALA A 114 16.51 -5.57 0.57
N ALA A 115 16.61 -4.82 1.68
CA ALA A 115 17.85 -4.67 2.45
C ALA A 115 18.37 -6.00 3.02
N ARG A 116 17.50 -7.00 3.22
CA ARG A 116 17.85 -8.35 3.66
C ARG A 116 18.15 -9.31 2.52
N GLY A 117 18.11 -8.83 1.27
CA GLY A 117 18.37 -9.64 0.08
C GLY A 117 17.24 -10.63 -0.24
N ALA A 118 16.00 -10.35 0.21
CA ALA A 118 14.87 -11.23 -0.01
C ALA A 118 14.28 -11.11 -1.43
N PHE A 119 14.58 -10.02 -2.14
CA PHE A 119 14.00 -9.73 -3.46
C PHE A 119 15.06 -9.63 -4.55
N ALA A 120 14.69 -10.03 -5.75
CA ALA A 120 15.50 -9.88 -6.95
C ALA A 120 15.42 -8.44 -7.47
N PRO A 121 16.54 -7.85 -7.96
CA PRO A 121 16.51 -6.55 -8.62
C PRO A 121 15.79 -6.64 -9.97
N LEU A 122 15.05 -5.59 -10.33
CA LEU A 122 14.25 -5.51 -11.56
C LEU A 122 14.71 -4.40 -12.53
N ASP A 123 15.91 -3.85 -12.37
CA ASP A 123 16.42 -2.79 -13.24
C ASP A 123 16.43 -3.20 -14.71
N ASP A 124 16.81 -4.43 -15.02
CA ASP A 124 16.81 -4.97 -16.40
C ASP A 124 15.39 -5.12 -16.94
N PHE A 125 14.42 -5.53 -16.10
CA PHE A 125 13.00 -5.57 -16.45
C PHE A 125 12.47 -4.20 -16.83
N TYR A 126 12.80 -3.16 -16.07
CA TYR A 126 12.39 -1.78 -16.35
C TYR A 126 13.12 -1.18 -17.57
N ALA A 127 14.30 -1.67 -17.91
CA ALA A 127 15.04 -1.21 -19.09
C ALA A 127 14.47 -1.75 -20.41
N ASP A 128 13.69 -2.82 -20.38
CA ASP A 128 13.06 -3.40 -21.58
C ASP A 128 11.71 -2.72 -21.86
N ALA A 129 11.64 -1.99 -22.97
CA ALA A 129 10.41 -1.31 -23.41
C ALA A 129 9.24 -2.28 -23.72
N ALA A 130 9.50 -3.57 -23.92
CA ALA A 130 8.47 -4.57 -24.17
C ALA A 130 7.64 -4.91 -22.93
N ASN A 131 8.11 -4.54 -21.73
CA ASN A 131 7.47 -4.88 -20.46
C ASN A 131 6.36 -3.92 -20.03
N ASN A 132 5.99 -2.94 -20.88
CA ASN A 132 4.87 -2.00 -20.65
C ASN A 132 5.03 -1.08 -19.42
N VAL A 133 6.24 -0.96 -18.86
CA VAL A 133 6.50 -0.18 -17.63
C VAL A 133 6.95 1.25 -17.89
N GLY A 134 7.19 1.62 -19.15
CA GLY A 134 7.72 2.95 -19.52
C GLY A 134 6.76 4.12 -19.26
N SER A 135 5.47 3.85 -19.09
CA SER A 135 4.43 4.84 -18.77
C SER A 135 3.96 4.79 -17.31
N LEU A 136 4.60 3.98 -16.45
CA LEU A 136 4.28 3.95 -15.03
C LEU A 136 4.51 5.32 -14.37
N ASN A 137 3.65 5.65 -13.40
CA ASN A 137 3.83 6.85 -12.59
C ASN A 137 5.18 6.78 -11.87
N PRO A 138 6.10 7.76 -12.09
CA PRO A 138 7.42 7.72 -11.50
C PRO A 138 7.40 7.71 -9.96
N ASN A 139 6.42 8.35 -9.32
CA ASN A 139 6.28 8.33 -7.86
C ASN A 139 5.85 6.93 -7.36
N ALA A 140 5.09 6.17 -8.18
CA ALA A 140 4.77 4.78 -7.86
C ALA A 140 6.00 3.86 -8.00
N VAL A 141 6.88 4.12 -8.98
CA VAL A 141 8.15 3.38 -9.12
C VAL A 141 9.12 3.73 -7.99
N GLU A 142 9.11 4.97 -7.49
CA GLU A 142 9.93 5.37 -6.35
C GLU A 142 9.62 4.55 -5.09
N MET A 143 8.35 4.16 -4.85
CA MET A 143 7.97 3.33 -3.70
C MET A 143 8.66 1.95 -3.67
N VAL A 144 9.03 1.43 -4.83
CA VAL A 144 9.66 0.10 -4.99
C VAL A 144 11.15 0.19 -5.26
N THR A 145 11.74 1.38 -5.07
CA THR A 145 13.17 1.67 -5.28
C THR A 145 13.87 1.83 -3.93
N VAL A 146 14.96 1.10 -3.74
CA VAL A 146 15.79 1.15 -2.52
C VAL A 146 17.24 1.36 -2.95
N ASP A 147 17.89 2.39 -2.43
CA ASP A 147 19.27 2.75 -2.77
C ASP A 147 19.55 2.84 -4.29
N GLY A 148 18.55 3.29 -5.05
CA GLY A 148 18.63 3.45 -6.51
C GLY A 148 18.46 2.18 -7.31
N THR A 149 18.15 1.04 -6.68
CA THR A 149 17.81 -0.24 -7.31
C THR A 149 16.32 -0.52 -7.18
N ILE A 150 15.68 -0.97 -8.25
CA ILE A 150 14.26 -1.28 -8.28
C ILE A 150 14.06 -2.75 -7.86
N TYR A 151 13.26 -3.01 -6.80
CA TYR A 151 13.03 -4.35 -6.25
C TYR A 151 11.59 -4.87 -6.41
N GLY A 152 10.74 -4.14 -7.09
CA GLY A 152 9.36 -4.55 -7.31
C GLY A 152 8.69 -3.78 -8.42
N VAL A 153 7.43 -4.11 -8.64
CA VAL A 153 6.52 -3.31 -9.47
C VAL A 153 5.40 -2.76 -8.60
N PRO A 154 4.90 -1.53 -8.85
CA PRO A 154 3.73 -1.04 -8.14
C PRO A 154 2.50 -1.86 -8.53
N ALA A 155 1.66 -2.21 -7.55
CA ALA A 155 0.37 -2.85 -7.74
C ALA A 155 -0.79 -1.96 -7.24
N GLY A 156 -0.48 -0.81 -6.66
CA GLY A 156 -1.39 0.23 -6.24
C GLY A 156 -0.61 1.50 -5.93
N PHE A 157 -1.18 2.64 -6.26
CA PHE A 157 -0.65 3.96 -5.89
C PHE A 157 -1.80 4.95 -5.86
N VAL A 158 -2.10 5.48 -4.68
CA VAL A 158 -3.14 6.48 -4.51
C VAL A 158 -2.74 7.50 -3.45
N PRO A 159 -2.72 8.79 -3.76
CA PRO A 159 -2.55 9.83 -2.76
C PRO A 159 -3.78 9.86 -1.83
N LEU A 160 -3.56 10.21 -0.58
CA LEU A 160 -4.65 10.55 0.32
C LEU A 160 -5.43 11.75 -0.24
N ALA A 161 -6.73 11.75 -0.02
CA ALA A 161 -7.65 12.76 -0.53
C ALA A 161 -8.56 13.29 0.57
N LEU A 162 -9.18 14.44 0.32
CA LEU A 162 -10.23 15.00 1.14
C LEU A 162 -11.57 14.37 0.77
N TYR A 163 -12.19 13.70 1.73
CA TYR A 163 -13.55 13.17 1.65
C TYR A 163 -14.48 14.07 2.45
N TYR A 164 -15.63 14.42 1.87
CA TYR A 164 -16.56 15.32 2.54
C TYR A 164 -18.03 14.94 2.34
N ASN A 165 -18.87 15.22 3.31
CA ASN A 165 -20.30 14.97 3.26
C ASN A 165 -21.01 16.15 2.58
N LYS A 166 -21.45 15.95 1.32
CA LYS A 166 -22.12 16.98 0.50
C LYS A 166 -23.38 17.52 1.16
N ALA A 167 -24.15 16.68 1.87
CA ALA A 167 -25.36 17.13 2.52
C ALA A 167 -25.08 18.14 3.65
N LEU A 168 -23.96 17.99 4.38
CA LEU A 168 -23.53 18.98 5.39
C LEU A 168 -23.02 20.26 4.75
N PHE A 169 -22.30 20.15 3.63
CA PHE A 169 -21.87 21.33 2.84
C PHE A 169 -23.05 22.11 2.31
N ASP A 170 -24.03 21.44 1.69
CA ASP A 170 -25.25 22.04 1.16
C ASP A 170 -26.07 22.74 2.26
N ALA A 171 -26.19 22.09 3.43
CA ALA A 171 -26.90 22.67 4.57
C ALA A 171 -26.25 23.96 5.11
N ALA A 172 -24.92 24.07 5.00
CA ALA A 172 -24.13 25.24 5.35
C ALA A 172 -24.02 26.28 4.20
N GLY A 173 -24.53 25.95 3.00
CA GLY A 173 -24.43 26.80 1.81
C GLY A 173 -23.04 26.82 1.19
N ILE A 174 -22.21 25.79 1.44
CA ILE A 174 -20.88 25.64 0.87
C ILE A 174 -21.01 24.85 -0.43
N THR A 175 -20.56 25.40 -1.55
CA THR A 175 -20.77 24.83 -2.89
C THR A 175 -19.53 24.09 -3.44
N GLU A 176 -18.34 24.39 -2.92
CA GLU A 176 -17.07 23.83 -3.39
C GLU A 176 -16.24 23.35 -2.18
N PRO A 177 -15.46 22.29 -2.32
CA PRO A 177 -14.50 21.90 -1.30
C PRO A 177 -13.38 22.94 -1.18
N PRO A 178 -12.69 23.03 -0.03
CA PRO A 178 -11.60 23.97 0.16
C PRO A 178 -10.41 23.68 -0.74
N ALA A 179 -9.81 24.71 -1.35
CA ALA A 179 -8.68 24.59 -2.25
C ALA A 179 -7.31 24.71 -1.53
N ASP A 180 -7.27 25.43 -0.41
CA ASP A 180 -6.05 25.63 0.38
C ASP A 180 -6.34 25.55 1.90
N TRP A 181 -5.27 25.65 2.72
CA TRP A 181 -5.40 25.55 4.18
C TRP A 181 -6.27 26.64 4.81
N ASP A 182 -6.22 27.87 4.30
CA ASP A 182 -7.02 28.99 4.85
C ASP A 182 -8.50 28.75 4.60
N GLU A 183 -8.87 28.35 3.37
CA GLU A 183 -10.23 27.94 3.03
C GLU A 183 -10.66 26.71 3.83
N TRP A 184 -9.75 25.73 4.00
CA TRP A 184 -10.06 24.50 4.75
C TRP A 184 -10.43 24.81 6.19
N VAL A 185 -9.68 25.68 6.85
CA VAL A 185 -9.97 26.13 8.21
C VAL A 185 -11.28 26.90 8.28
N GLU A 186 -11.57 27.79 7.31
CA GLU A 186 -12.83 28.56 7.27
C GLU A 186 -14.05 27.64 7.09
N VAL A 187 -13.95 26.69 6.17
CA VAL A 187 -14.97 25.65 5.93
C VAL A 187 -15.15 24.79 7.19
N ALA A 188 -14.06 24.34 7.79
CA ALA A 188 -14.11 23.52 8.99
C ALA A 188 -14.77 24.26 10.17
N ARG A 189 -14.43 25.53 10.40
CA ARG A 189 -15.11 26.36 11.42
C ARG A 189 -16.61 26.49 11.16
N THR A 190 -17.00 26.69 9.90
CA THR A 190 -18.41 26.85 9.51
C THR A 190 -19.21 25.57 9.75
N LEU A 191 -18.57 24.41 9.56
CA LEU A 191 -19.19 23.08 9.72
C LEU A 191 -19.03 22.50 11.15
N THR A 192 -18.28 23.16 12.03
CA THR A 192 -18.19 22.77 13.43
C THR A 192 -19.41 23.32 14.18
N VAL A 193 -20.13 22.41 14.83
CA VAL A 193 -21.39 22.77 15.56
C VAL A 193 -21.28 22.24 16.98
N ASP A 194 -21.35 23.20 17.93
CA ASP A 194 -21.50 22.99 19.37
C ASP A 194 -22.91 23.48 19.74
N GLU A 195 -23.87 22.54 19.83
CA GLU A 195 -25.29 22.86 19.99
C GLU A 195 -25.63 23.32 21.42
N ASP A 196 -24.94 22.76 22.43
CA ASP A 196 -25.24 23.04 23.82
C ASP A 196 -24.29 24.07 24.48
N GLY A 197 -23.21 24.42 23.77
CA GLY A 197 -22.26 25.46 24.18
C GLY A 197 -21.32 25.01 25.31
N ASP A 198 -21.09 23.71 25.46
CA ASP A 198 -20.20 23.16 26.50
C ASP A 198 -18.72 23.14 26.08
N GLY A 199 -18.44 23.49 24.81
CA GLY A 199 -17.11 23.56 24.22
C GLY A 199 -16.65 22.23 23.61
N VAL A 200 -17.54 21.22 23.51
CA VAL A 200 -17.27 19.93 22.82
C VAL A 200 -18.27 19.81 21.66
N PRO A 201 -17.86 20.02 20.42
CA PRO A 201 -18.76 19.95 19.28
C PRO A 201 -19.43 18.59 19.13
N GLU A 202 -20.72 18.57 18.84
CA GLU A 202 -21.46 17.39 18.40
C GLU A 202 -21.13 17.01 16.96
N GLN A 203 -20.74 18.02 16.16
CA GLN A 203 -20.23 17.86 14.81
C GLN A 203 -18.96 18.67 14.62
N TYR A 204 -17.89 18.00 14.22
CA TYR A 204 -16.64 18.63 13.84
C TYR A 204 -16.63 18.98 12.34
N GLY A 205 -16.00 20.08 11.97
CA GLY A 205 -15.84 20.46 10.57
C GLY A 205 -14.91 19.52 9.81
N VAL A 206 -13.89 19.02 10.49
CA VAL A 206 -12.96 18.02 9.96
C VAL A 206 -12.54 17.08 11.09
N VAL A 207 -12.16 15.86 10.78
CA VAL A 207 -11.41 14.99 11.69
C VAL A 207 -9.99 14.82 11.16
N LEU A 208 -9.00 15.18 11.98
CA LEU A 208 -7.57 15.06 11.71
C LEU A 208 -6.99 14.05 12.72
N PRO A 209 -6.86 12.77 12.36
CA PRO A 209 -6.24 11.80 13.27
C PRO A 209 -4.81 12.22 13.59
N ASP A 210 -4.41 12.04 14.85
CA ASP A 210 -3.12 12.51 15.34
C ASP A 210 -2.10 11.39 15.59
N HIS A 211 -2.48 10.13 15.44
CA HIS A 211 -1.59 8.98 15.54
C HIS A 211 -2.14 7.76 14.79
N ALA A 212 -1.26 6.86 14.42
CA ALA A 212 -1.49 5.59 13.74
C ALA A 212 -2.32 5.67 12.44
N THR A 213 -2.29 4.62 11.65
CA THR A 213 -3.04 4.46 10.39
C THR A 213 -2.99 5.70 9.47
N VAL A 214 -4.12 6.36 9.20
CA VAL A 214 -4.22 7.51 8.27
C VAL A 214 -3.36 8.71 8.70
N ALA A 215 -3.12 8.91 9.99
CA ALA A 215 -2.25 9.98 10.49
C ALA A 215 -0.83 9.87 9.91
N ASN A 216 -0.35 8.65 9.68
CA ASN A 216 0.96 8.38 9.08
C ASN A 216 1.11 8.94 7.66
N GLY A 217 0.02 9.17 6.94
CA GLY A 217 0.04 9.82 5.64
C GLY A 217 -0.45 11.27 5.68
N LEU A 218 -1.40 11.60 6.57
CA LEU A 218 -1.94 12.94 6.70
C LEU A 218 -0.86 13.97 7.09
N TRP A 219 -0.14 13.73 8.19
CA TRP A 219 0.85 14.70 8.68
C TRP A 219 2.02 14.89 7.75
N PRO A 220 2.61 13.85 7.14
CA PRO A 220 3.56 14.03 6.04
C PRO A 220 2.99 14.85 4.88
N SER A 221 1.71 14.65 4.50
CA SER A 221 1.07 15.46 3.45
C SER A 221 1.05 16.94 3.81
N LEU A 222 0.75 17.27 5.08
CA LEU A 222 0.78 18.64 5.56
C LEU A 222 2.21 19.21 5.58
N PHE A 223 3.20 18.42 5.99
CA PHE A 223 4.61 18.84 5.91
C PHE A 223 5.02 19.13 4.47
N TYR A 224 4.73 18.21 3.53
CA TYR A 224 5.02 18.40 2.10
C TYR A 224 4.33 19.65 1.53
N GLY A 225 3.07 19.91 1.95
CA GLY A 225 2.30 21.08 1.54
C GLY A 225 2.97 22.40 1.94
N ASN A 226 3.75 22.44 3.03
CA ASN A 226 4.53 23.60 3.46
C ASN A 226 6.02 23.51 3.07
N GLY A 227 6.42 22.51 2.29
CA GLY A 227 7.81 22.34 1.84
C GLY A 227 8.72 21.66 2.84
N GLY A 228 8.17 21.08 3.90
CA GLY A 228 8.87 20.24 4.86
C GLY A 228 8.90 18.76 4.43
N ASP A 229 9.60 17.94 5.19
CA ASP A 229 9.73 16.51 4.99
C ASP A 229 10.08 15.81 6.32
N ILE A 230 10.08 14.47 6.33
CA ILE A 230 10.54 13.66 7.45
C ILE A 230 11.97 13.20 7.22
N VAL A 231 12.22 12.63 6.03
CA VAL A 231 13.51 12.13 5.58
C VAL A 231 13.78 12.67 4.18
N ALA A 232 14.90 13.32 3.96
CA ALA A 232 15.35 13.80 2.66
C ALA A 232 16.76 13.29 2.37
N ASP A 233 16.95 12.67 1.20
CA ASP A 233 18.25 12.09 0.80
C ASP A 233 18.86 11.15 1.86
N GLY A 234 18.01 10.36 2.54
CA GLY A 234 18.42 9.44 3.60
C GLY A 234 18.80 10.11 4.93
N VAL A 235 18.51 11.38 5.11
CA VAL A 235 18.79 12.15 6.32
C VAL A 235 17.49 12.62 6.97
N ALA A 236 17.39 12.48 8.30
CA ALA A 236 16.27 13.03 9.06
C ALA A 236 16.23 14.56 8.97
N VAL A 237 15.05 15.11 8.66
CA VAL A 237 14.81 16.56 8.53
C VAL A 237 13.53 17.00 9.23
N VAL A 238 13.11 16.24 10.26
CA VAL A 238 11.84 16.46 10.97
C VAL A 238 11.82 17.81 11.67
N ASP A 239 12.95 18.28 12.23
CA ASP A 239 13.08 19.53 12.96
C ASP A 239 13.22 20.78 12.07
N SER A 240 12.80 20.68 10.80
CA SER A 240 12.84 21.79 9.85
C SER A 240 11.93 22.95 10.28
N PRO A 241 12.27 24.21 9.90
CA PRO A 241 11.40 25.36 10.12
C PRO A 241 10.00 25.20 9.49
N GLU A 242 9.93 24.55 8.33
CA GLU A 242 8.70 24.30 7.59
C GLU A 242 7.76 23.37 8.37
N ASN A 243 8.30 22.30 8.98
CA ASN A 243 7.54 21.40 9.85
C ASN A 243 7.09 22.12 11.13
N ALA A 244 7.94 22.97 11.70
CA ALA A 244 7.58 23.77 12.88
C ALA A 244 6.42 24.73 12.58
N GLU A 245 6.46 25.41 11.43
CA GLU A 245 5.36 26.30 10.98
C GLU A 245 4.07 25.50 10.75
N THR A 246 4.15 24.31 10.13
CA THR A 246 3.02 23.42 9.90
C THR A 246 2.38 22.99 11.22
N LEU A 247 3.16 22.49 12.16
CA LEU A 247 2.65 22.06 13.46
C LEU A 247 2.05 23.22 14.26
N ALA A 248 2.69 24.40 14.23
CA ALA A 248 2.17 25.60 14.90
C ALA A 248 0.84 26.06 14.31
N PHE A 249 0.69 26.00 12.99
CA PHE A 249 -0.56 26.34 12.32
C PHE A 249 -1.69 25.41 12.77
N TRP A 250 -1.50 24.09 12.63
CA TRP A 250 -2.54 23.10 12.91
C TRP A 250 -2.82 22.94 14.41
N GLN A 251 -1.81 23.01 15.29
CA GLN A 251 -2.01 23.02 16.74
C GLN A 251 -2.92 24.18 17.14
N ARG A 252 -2.64 25.39 16.66
CA ARG A 252 -3.46 26.58 16.97
C ARG A 252 -4.91 26.38 16.52
N VAL A 253 -5.12 25.94 15.27
CA VAL A 253 -6.47 25.81 14.70
C VAL A 253 -7.27 24.70 15.40
N VAL A 254 -6.64 23.57 15.70
CA VAL A 254 -7.32 22.46 16.38
C VAL A 254 -7.60 22.80 17.85
N VAL A 255 -6.65 23.41 18.56
CA VAL A 255 -6.81 23.68 20.00
C VAL A 255 -7.68 24.92 20.26
N GLU A 256 -7.54 25.99 19.45
CA GLU A 256 -8.28 27.25 19.70
C GLU A 256 -9.68 27.24 19.06
N ASP A 257 -9.82 26.64 17.86
CA ASP A 257 -11.07 26.65 17.09
C ASP A 257 -11.90 25.36 17.25
N ALA A 258 -11.33 24.34 17.87
CA ALA A 258 -11.96 23.02 18.12
C ALA A 258 -12.59 22.39 16.86
N ILE A 259 -11.98 22.60 15.68
CA ILE A 259 -12.50 22.11 14.39
C ILE A 259 -12.36 20.60 14.21
N SER A 260 -11.51 19.96 15.01
CA SER A 260 -11.21 18.52 15.00
C SER A 260 -11.12 18.02 16.43
N PRO A 261 -11.56 16.78 16.72
CA PRO A 261 -11.21 16.13 17.98
C PRO A 261 -9.71 15.85 18.02
N THR A 262 -9.18 15.56 19.20
CA THR A 262 -7.80 15.17 19.44
C THR A 262 -7.73 13.81 20.12
N GLY A 263 -6.59 13.10 20.00
CA GLY A 263 -6.40 11.78 20.57
C GLY A 263 -7.15 10.69 19.83
N VAL A 264 -7.39 10.86 18.54
CA VAL A 264 -8.08 9.88 17.68
C VAL A 264 -7.12 9.27 16.67
N ASP A 265 -7.23 7.97 16.44
CA ASP A 265 -6.54 7.28 15.37
C ASP A 265 -7.33 7.33 14.05
N GLY A 266 -6.77 6.75 12.97
CA GLY A 266 -7.45 6.78 11.66
C GLY A 266 -8.74 5.97 11.63
N ILE A 267 -8.87 4.89 12.41
CA ILE A 267 -10.10 4.07 12.48
C ILE A 267 -11.20 4.83 13.19
N GLU A 268 -10.87 5.47 14.32
CA GLU A 268 -11.81 6.32 15.05
C GLU A 268 -12.24 7.53 14.20
N ALA A 269 -11.35 8.06 13.37
CA ALA A 269 -11.67 9.14 12.42
C ALA A 269 -12.65 8.68 11.33
N ASP A 270 -12.47 7.47 10.77
CA ASP A 270 -13.41 6.84 9.84
C ASP A 270 -14.79 6.65 10.48
N GLU A 271 -14.85 6.23 11.75
CA GLU A 271 -16.08 6.08 12.52
C GLU A 271 -16.80 7.42 12.78
N LEU A 272 -16.06 8.48 13.10
CA LEU A 272 -16.62 9.82 13.28
C LEU A 272 -17.22 10.37 11.99
N PHE A 273 -16.52 10.18 10.86
CA PHE A 273 -17.03 10.59 9.55
C PHE A 273 -18.29 9.81 9.16
N SER A 274 -18.26 8.47 9.27
CA SER A 274 -19.39 7.60 8.92
C SER A 274 -20.62 7.85 9.80
N ALA A 275 -20.42 8.24 11.06
CA ALA A 275 -21.48 8.62 11.96
C ALA A 275 -22.05 10.04 11.71
N GLY A 276 -21.54 10.78 10.73
CA GLY A 276 -21.90 12.17 10.45
C GLY A 276 -21.43 13.16 11.52
N LYS A 277 -20.50 12.76 12.38
CA LYS A 277 -19.91 13.61 13.43
C LYS A 277 -18.70 14.42 12.96
N ALA A 278 -18.22 14.18 11.75
CA ALA A 278 -17.24 14.99 11.06
C ALA A 278 -17.73 15.26 9.63
N ALA A 279 -17.64 16.50 9.18
CA ALA A 279 -18.08 16.87 7.84
C ALA A 279 -17.03 16.59 6.76
N MET A 280 -15.76 16.60 7.14
CA MET A 280 -14.60 16.32 6.28
C MET A 280 -13.67 15.32 6.96
N HIS A 281 -12.99 14.51 6.15
CA HIS A 281 -11.97 13.55 6.58
C HIS A 281 -10.92 13.37 5.48
N ILE A 282 -9.69 13.05 5.87
CA ILE A 282 -8.63 12.65 4.95
C ILE A 282 -8.53 11.14 4.96
N GLY A 283 -8.55 10.53 3.78
CA GLY A 283 -8.51 9.07 3.69
C GLY A 283 -8.09 8.57 2.31
N GLY A 284 -8.29 7.31 2.07
CA GLY A 284 -8.05 6.62 0.81
C GLY A 284 -9.34 6.05 0.18
N PRO A 285 -9.23 5.19 -0.85
CA PRO A 285 -10.38 4.66 -1.59
C PRO A 285 -11.43 3.94 -0.73
N TRP A 286 -11.04 3.34 0.41
CA TRP A 286 -11.94 2.67 1.36
C TRP A 286 -13.06 3.58 1.86
N MET A 287 -12.84 4.90 1.89
CA MET A 287 -13.85 5.86 2.30
C MET A 287 -15.12 5.82 1.43
N THR A 288 -15.03 5.35 0.19
CA THR A 288 -16.20 5.18 -0.68
C THR A 288 -17.12 4.07 -0.20
N PHE A 289 -16.57 2.99 0.32
CA PHE A 289 -17.35 1.88 0.89
C PHE A 289 -17.95 2.29 2.24
N ILE A 290 -17.17 2.92 3.11
CA ILE A 290 -17.61 3.45 4.40
C ILE A 290 -18.76 4.43 4.22
N ALA A 291 -18.65 5.38 3.30
CA ALA A 291 -19.68 6.35 3.01
C ALA A 291 -20.94 5.72 2.39
N ALA A 292 -20.78 4.75 1.50
CA ALA A 292 -21.90 4.03 0.90
C ALA A 292 -22.70 3.23 1.95
N ASP A 293 -22.02 2.53 2.85
CA ASP A 293 -22.67 1.78 3.95
C ASP A 293 -23.40 2.73 4.92
N ALA A 294 -22.80 3.89 5.20
CA ALA A 294 -23.40 4.93 6.03
C ALA A 294 -24.49 5.76 5.33
N GLY A 295 -24.67 5.61 4.00
CA GLY A 295 -25.65 6.39 3.20
C GLY A 295 -25.26 7.85 3.03
N ILE A 296 -23.96 8.17 3.07
CA ILE A 296 -23.43 9.53 2.90
C ILE A 296 -23.30 9.85 1.42
N ASP A 297 -23.83 11.01 0.99
CA ASP A 297 -23.54 11.58 -0.35
C ASP A 297 -22.12 12.16 -0.32
N LEU A 298 -21.18 11.35 -0.82
CA LEU A 298 -19.75 11.58 -0.71
C LEU A 298 -19.24 12.53 -1.79
N GLY A 299 -18.45 13.51 -1.39
CA GLY A 299 -17.57 14.28 -2.27
C GLY A 299 -16.11 13.86 -2.06
N ILE A 300 -15.35 13.90 -3.14
CA ILE A 300 -13.90 13.61 -3.14
C ILE A 300 -13.19 14.80 -3.77
N ALA A 301 -12.16 15.31 -3.10
CA ALA A 301 -11.34 16.42 -3.58
C ALA A 301 -9.86 16.15 -3.21
N PRO A 302 -8.91 16.81 -3.89
CA PRO A 302 -7.52 16.79 -3.43
C PRO A 302 -7.40 17.29 -1.99
N ILE A 303 -6.40 16.84 -1.23
CA ILE A 303 -6.00 17.52 0.02
C ILE A 303 -5.76 18.99 -0.31
N PRO A 304 -6.33 19.93 0.47
CA PRO A 304 -6.13 21.35 0.23
C PRO A 304 -4.65 21.74 0.21
N ALA A 305 -4.28 22.58 -0.75
CA ALA A 305 -2.90 23.00 -0.94
C ALA A 305 -2.35 23.69 0.31
N GLY A 306 -1.14 23.33 0.68
CA GLY A 306 -0.39 24.06 1.69
C GLY A 306 0.24 25.34 1.11
N PRO A 307 0.91 26.14 1.96
CA PRO A 307 1.49 27.44 1.54
C PRO A 307 2.52 27.36 0.41
N LYS A 308 3.12 26.19 0.17
CA LYS A 308 4.19 26.01 -0.81
C LYS A 308 3.80 25.09 -1.96
N ALA A 309 2.97 24.08 -1.72
CA ALA A 309 2.63 23.08 -2.71
C ALA A 309 1.27 22.43 -2.43
N GLN A 310 0.68 21.87 -3.47
CA GLN A 310 -0.32 20.82 -3.33
C GLN A 310 0.43 19.48 -3.33
N ALA A 311 0.37 18.75 -2.24
CA ALA A 311 1.06 17.47 -2.08
C ALA A 311 0.29 16.58 -1.11
N ALA A 312 0.31 15.29 -1.36
CA ALA A 312 -0.28 14.28 -0.49
C ALA A 312 0.63 13.06 -0.41
N SER A 313 0.74 12.45 0.74
CA SER A 313 1.33 11.13 0.85
C SER A 313 0.50 10.13 0.06
N ALA A 314 1.16 9.28 -0.68
CA ALA A 314 0.54 8.19 -1.39
C ALA A 314 0.77 6.88 -0.64
N ILE A 315 -0.30 6.13 -0.51
CA ILE A 315 -0.25 4.73 -0.10
C ILE A 315 -0.15 3.86 -1.34
N GLY A 316 0.46 2.70 -1.22
CA GLY A 316 0.63 1.79 -2.33
C GLY A 316 0.85 0.35 -1.93
N ILE A 317 0.67 -0.51 -2.90
CA ILE A 317 1.04 -1.92 -2.83
C ILE A 317 2.12 -2.17 -3.86
N SER A 318 3.08 -3.00 -3.51
CA SER A 318 4.13 -3.50 -4.40
C SER A 318 3.95 -4.99 -4.66
N MET A 319 4.39 -5.46 -5.82
CA MET A 319 4.67 -6.87 -6.08
C MET A 319 6.18 -7.03 -6.30
N ALA A 320 6.78 -8.00 -5.64
CA ALA A 320 8.21 -8.29 -5.75
C ALA A 320 8.45 -9.77 -6.09
N ILE A 321 9.53 -10.03 -6.82
CA ILE A 321 10.01 -11.39 -7.07
C ILE A 321 10.97 -11.73 -5.94
N THR A 322 10.77 -12.84 -5.25
CA THR A 322 11.70 -13.30 -4.22
C THR A 322 13.03 -13.73 -4.84
N ALA A 323 14.13 -13.53 -4.11
CA ALA A 323 15.45 -13.88 -4.62
C ALA A 323 15.55 -15.39 -4.86
N GLN A 324 15.85 -15.78 -6.09
CA GLN A 324 15.86 -17.14 -6.57
C GLN A 324 17.20 -17.47 -7.22
N ASP A 325 17.62 -18.75 -7.12
CA ASP A 325 18.79 -19.25 -7.84
C ASP A 325 18.43 -19.68 -9.29
N ASP A 326 17.14 -19.91 -9.58
CA ASP A 326 16.67 -20.34 -10.91
C ASP A 326 16.23 -19.13 -11.75
N PRO A 327 16.98 -18.81 -12.83
CA PRO A 327 16.62 -17.70 -13.71
C PRO A 327 15.32 -17.92 -14.49
N ALA A 328 14.82 -19.16 -14.60
CA ALA A 328 13.56 -19.45 -15.27
C ALA A 328 12.37 -18.96 -14.43
N VAL A 329 12.45 -19.07 -13.11
CA VAL A 329 11.43 -18.56 -12.18
C VAL A 329 11.35 -17.04 -12.25
N GLN A 330 12.51 -16.34 -12.22
CA GLN A 330 12.53 -14.89 -12.37
C GLN A 330 11.94 -14.46 -13.72
N ALA A 331 12.36 -15.07 -14.82
CA ALA A 331 11.85 -14.71 -16.16
C ALA A 331 10.33 -14.98 -16.30
N ALA A 332 9.82 -16.04 -15.67
CA ALA A 332 8.40 -16.36 -15.65
C ALA A 332 7.59 -15.31 -14.85
N ALA A 333 8.09 -14.87 -13.70
CA ALA A 333 7.46 -13.82 -12.90
C ALA A 333 7.50 -12.46 -13.62
N GLU A 334 8.61 -12.11 -14.29
CA GLU A 334 8.71 -10.91 -15.13
C GLU A 334 7.72 -10.93 -16.30
N GLN A 335 7.47 -12.11 -16.89
CA GLN A 335 6.44 -12.26 -17.94
C GLN A 335 5.03 -11.95 -17.40
N PHE A 336 4.71 -12.39 -16.19
CA PHE A 336 3.45 -12.03 -15.55
C PHE A 336 3.37 -10.51 -15.27
N PHE A 337 4.42 -9.88 -14.77
CA PHE A 337 4.43 -8.44 -14.55
C PHE A 337 4.22 -7.65 -15.85
N ALA A 338 4.87 -8.04 -16.94
CA ALA A 338 4.64 -7.43 -18.25
C ALA A 338 3.19 -7.62 -18.74
N TYR A 339 2.58 -8.77 -18.46
CA TYR A 339 1.18 -9.04 -18.76
C TYR A 339 0.24 -8.19 -17.90
N PHE A 340 0.51 -8.03 -16.60
CA PHE A 340 -0.27 -7.19 -15.70
C PHE A 340 -0.33 -5.73 -16.17
N PHE A 341 0.75 -5.20 -16.76
CA PHE A 341 0.83 -3.83 -17.25
C PHE A 341 0.42 -3.65 -18.72
N ASN A 342 -0.17 -4.64 -19.38
CA ASN A 342 -0.74 -4.41 -20.71
C ASN A 342 -1.93 -3.43 -20.66
N ASP A 343 -2.36 -2.90 -21.81
CA ASP A 343 -3.40 -1.88 -21.88
C ASP A 343 -4.74 -2.36 -21.29
N GLU A 344 -5.12 -3.61 -21.55
CA GLU A 344 -6.38 -4.20 -21.10
C GLU A 344 -6.39 -4.42 -19.58
N ASN A 345 -5.35 -5.03 -19.06
CA ASN A 345 -5.23 -5.33 -17.63
C ASN A 345 -5.04 -4.07 -16.78
N SER A 346 -4.35 -3.04 -17.29
CA SER A 346 -4.21 -1.75 -16.61
C SER A 346 -5.57 -1.07 -16.39
N VAL A 347 -6.49 -1.17 -17.36
CA VAL A 347 -7.86 -0.67 -17.23
C VAL A 347 -8.69 -1.58 -16.33
N ALA A 348 -8.64 -2.91 -16.54
CA ALA A 348 -9.40 -3.88 -15.76
C ALA A 348 -9.03 -3.81 -14.27
N TRP A 349 -7.74 -3.73 -13.96
CA TRP A 349 -7.25 -3.53 -12.60
C TRP A 349 -7.85 -2.28 -11.95
N SER A 350 -7.78 -1.13 -12.62
CA SER A 350 -8.29 0.12 -12.06
C SER A 350 -9.79 0.10 -11.83
N LEU A 351 -10.57 -0.40 -12.82
CA LEU A 351 -12.03 -0.44 -12.70
C LEU A 351 -12.50 -1.41 -11.62
N GLY A 352 -11.86 -2.57 -11.52
CA GLY A 352 -12.27 -3.63 -10.59
C GLY A 352 -11.77 -3.41 -9.18
N SER A 353 -10.52 -2.98 -8.99
CA SER A 353 -9.92 -2.77 -7.68
C SER A 353 -10.27 -1.43 -7.04
N GLY A 354 -10.68 -0.43 -7.84
CA GLY A 354 -10.88 0.94 -7.36
C GLY A 354 -9.60 1.77 -7.22
N TRP A 355 -8.43 1.21 -7.55
CA TRP A 355 -7.17 1.95 -7.54
C TRP A 355 -7.00 2.78 -8.82
N PRO A 356 -6.50 4.02 -8.75
CA PRO A 356 -6.11 4.77 -9.95
C PRO A 356 -5.15 3.99 -10.85
N PRO A 357 -5.18 4.21 -12.19
CA PRO A 357 -4.23 3.57 -13.08
C PRO A 357 -2.78 3.87 -12.67
N LEU A 358 -1.96 2.83 -12.65
CA LEU A 358 -0.51 2.95 -12.41
C LEU A 358 0.21 3.54 -13.62
N ARG A 359 -0.32 3.32 -14.83
CA ARG A 359 0.17 3.88 -16.08
C ARG A 359 -0.45 5.25 -16.34
N THR A 360 0.37 6.22 -16.69
CA THR A 360 -0.04 7.61 -16.96
C THR A 360 -0.67 7.81 -18.34
N ASP A 361 -0.58 6.81 -19.22
CA ASP A 361 -1.13 6.83 -20.59
C ASP A 361 -2.51 6.16 -20.72
N VAL A 362 -3.09 5.67 -19.63
CA VAL A 362 -4.47 5.14 -19.62
C VAL A 362 -5.44 6.29 -19.89
N PRO A 363 -6.30 6.18 -20.94
CA PRO A 363 -7.25 7.23 -21.27
C PRO A 363 -8.31 7.44 -20.17
N ALA A 364 -8.64 8.69 -19.86
CA ALA A 364 -9.62 9.02 -18.81
C ALA A 364 -11.02 8.44 -19.08
N ASP A 365 -11.42 8.30 -20.34
CA ASP A 365 -12.70 7.71 -20.74
C ASP A 365 -12.74 6.19 -20.52
N ALA A 366 -11.59 5.51 -20.51
CA ALA A 366 -11.51 4.08 -20.23
C ALA A 366 -11.82 3.73 -18.76
N ILE A 367 -11.66 4.68 -17.85
CA ILE A 367 -11.88 4.49 -16.40
C ILE A 367 -13.10 5.27 -15.86
N ALA A 368 -13.84 5.96 -16.73
CA ALA A 368 -14.93 6.85 -16.33
C ALA A 368 -16.14 6.12 -15.70
N GLU A 369 -16.25 4.81 -15.89
CA GLU A 369 -17.30 4.00 -15.28
C GLU A 369 -17.18 3.89 -13.75
N ASN A 370 -15.95 3.97 -13.22
CA ASN A 370 -15.70 4.00 -11.77
C ASN A 370 -15.48 5.46 -11.33
N ALA A 371 -16.50 6.06 -10.71
CA ALA A 371 -16.48 7.46 -10.31
C ALA A 371 -15.37 7.77 -9.29
N THR A 372 -15.00 6.82 -8.42
CA THR A 372 -13.92 6.96 -7.44
C THR A 372 -12.57 7.00 -8.15
N VAL A 373 -12.32 6.05 -9.05
CA VAL A 373 -11.09 6.01 -9.85
C VAL A 373 -10.96 7.27 -10.69
N ALA A 374 -12.04 7.70 -11.35
CA ALA A 374 -12.05 8.92 -12.15
C ALA A 374 -11.74 10.17 -11.31
N ALA A 375 -12.23 10.24 -10.07
CA ALA A 375 -11.96 11.35 -9.16
C ALA A 375 -10.52 11.34 -8.64
N LEU A 376 -9.98 10.16 -8.29
CA LEU A 376 -8.64 10.03 -7.68
C LEU A 376 -7.49 10.10 -8.71
N THR A 377 -7.73 9.68 -9.96
CA THR A 377 -6.68 9.61 -10.99
C THR A 377 -5.94 10.94 -11.21
N PRO A 378 -6.60 12.10 -11.37
CA PRO A 378 -5.87 13.38 -11.51
C PRO A 378 -5.08 13.77 -10.27
N MET A 379 -5.39 13.22 -9.11
CA MET A 379 -4.68 13.52 -7.86
C MET A 379 -3.32 12.80 -7.77
N ALA A 380 -3.10 11.76 -8.58
CA ALA A 380 -1.84 11.01 -8.61
C ALA A 380 -0.61 11.88 -8.92
N GLU A 381 -0.79 13.02 -9.59
CA GLU A 381 0.29 13.98 -9.85
C GLU A 381 0.81 14.68 -8.58
N PHE A 382 -0.02 14.78 -7.54
CA PHE A 382 0.34 15.38 -6.25
C PHE A 382 0.83 14.34 -5.23
N GLY A 383 0.72 13.05 -5.58
CA GLY A 383 1.10 11.96 -4.71
C GLY A 383 2.62 11.88 -4.54
N ARG A 384 3.08 11.74 -3.30
CA ARG A 384 4.47 11.47 -2.96
C ARG A 384 4.55 10.14 -2.22
N ALA A 385 5.49 9.30 -2.63
CA ALA A 385 5.78 8.07 -1.90
C ALA A 385 6.09 8.40 -0.43
N LEU A 386 5.51 7.65 0.48
CA LEU A 386 5.76 7.80 1.91
C LEU A 386 7.07 7.11 2.27
N LEU A 387 8.07 7.88 2.70
CA LEU A 387 9.38 7.37 3.16
C LEU A 387 10.03 6.37 2.18
N PRO A 388 10.19 6.72 0.89
CA PRO A 388 10.76 5.80 -0.10
C PRO A 388 12.18 5.39 0.28
N GLY A 389 12.48 4.08 0.18
CA GLY A 389 13.79 3.52 0.50
C GLY A 389 14.15 3.46 1.99
N VAL A 390 13.31 3.93 2.89
CA VAL A 390 13.56 3.88 4.34
C VAL A 390 13.29 2.47 4.86
N VAL A 391 14.30 1.82 5.41
CA VAL A 391 14.22 0.43 5.91
C VAL A 391 13.39 0.33 7.19
N ASN A 392 13.62 1.21 8.16
CA ASN A 392 12.94 1.20 9.45
C ASN A 392 11.73 2.15 9.48
N THR A 393 10.88 2.07 8.46
CA THR A 393 9.69 2.95 8.28
C THR A 393 8.79 2.95 9.51
N THR A 394 8.58 1.79 10.15
CA THR A 394 7.73 1.67 11.35
C THR A 394 8.22 2.56 12.49
N ASP A 395 9.52 2.58 12.77
CA ASP A 395 10.08 3.38 13.86
C ASP A 395 10.07 4.88 13.54
N VAL A 396 10.28 5.22 12.26
CA VAL A 396 10.16 6.61 11.77
C VAL A 396 8.72 7.10 11.93
N LEU A 397 7.73 6.33 11.50
CA LEU A 397 6.31 6.70 11.61
C LEU A 397 5.86 6.77 13.08
N ALA A 398 6.32 5.87 13.94
CA ALA A 398 6.04 5.94 15.38
C ALA A 398 6.58 7.22 16.03
N ALA A 399 7.74 7.72 15.58
CA ALA A 399 8.27 9.00 16.03
C ALA A 399 7.43 10.19 15.59
N VAL A 400 6.88 10.14 14.36
CA VAL A 400 5.96 11.17 13.84
C VAL A 400 4.62 11.12 14.57
N ASP A 401 4.05 9.93 14.82
CA ASP A 401 2.81 9.77 15.59
C ASP A 401 2.91 10.38 16.99
N GLU A 402 4.01 10.12 17.69
CA GLU A 402 4.23 10.72 19.00
C GLU A 402 4.38 12.25 18.93
N LEU A 403 5.07 12.75 17.91
CA LEU A 403 5.21 14.19 17.64
C LEU A 403 3.84 14.83 17.46
N THR A 404 3.01 14.30 16.58
CA THR A 404 1.73 14.90 16.20
C THR A 404 0.71 14.79 17.33
N GLN A 405 0.59 13.66 17.99
CA GLN A 405 -0.30 13.47 19.14
C GLN A 405 0.04 14.44 20.27
N ARG A 406 1.31 14.54 20.63
CA ARG A 406 1.74 15.46 21.70
C ARG A 406 1.63 16.94 21.30
N THR A 407 1.81 17.24 20.02
CA THR A 407 1.58 18.58 19.49
C THR A 407 0.12 18.98 19.64
N LEU A 408 -0.83 18.17 19.19
CA LEU A 408 -2.25 18.48 19.32
C LEU A 408 -2.77 18.44 20.76
N ALA A 409 -2.06 17.77 21.66
CA ALA A 409 -2.30 17.86 23.10
C ALA A 409 -1.75 19.16 23.73
N GLY A 410 -1.24 20.10 22.94
CA GLY A 410 -0.74 21.41 23.40
C GLY A 410 0.74 21.40 23.84
N GLY A 411 1.53 20.42 23.39
CA GLY A 411 2.95 20.31 23.69
C GLY A 411 3.80 21.43 23.07
N ASP A 412 5.02 21.58 23.57
CA ASP A 412 6.00 22.53 23.07
C ASP A 412 6.60 22.00 21.74
N ILE A 413 6.28 22.65 20.63
CA ILE A 413 6.61 22.17 19.28
C ILE A 413 8.12 22.08 19.07
N GLU A 414 8.90 23.06 19.54
CA GLU A 414 10.36 23.07 19.34
C GLU A 414 11.03 21.88 20.07
N ALA A 415 10.60 21.63 21.31
CA ALA A 415 11.08 20.49 22.07
C ALA A 415 10.66 19.15 21.47
N LEU A 416 9.42 19.03 20.97
CA LEU A 416 8.88 17.82 20.34
C LEU A 416 9.57 17.49 19.02
N LEU A 417 9.82 18.50 18.18
CA LEU A 417 10.56 18.35 16.93
C LEU A 417 11.99 17.85 17.16
N ALA A 418 12.68 18.46 18.14
CA ALA A 418 14.04 18.02 18.48
C ALA A 418 14.10 16.57 19.02
N GLU A 419 13.05 16.13 19.74
CA GLU A 419 12.92 14.75 20.20
C GLU A 419 12.62 13.79 19.01
N ALA A 420 11.71 14.17 18.13
CA ALA A 420 11.34 13.38 16.95
C ALA A 420 12.55 13.25 15.99
N GLN A 421 13.30 14.33 15.76
CA GLN A 421 14.52 14.32 14.95
C GLN A 421 15.51 13.27 15.45
N GLN A 422 15.77 13.22 16.77
CA GLN A 422 16.68 12.22 17.34
C GLN A 422 16.18 10.78 17.18
N LYS A 423 14.85 10.57 17.28
CA LYS A 423 14.27 9.25 17.10
C LYS A 423 14.36 8.79 15.65
N VAL A 424 14.08 9.68 14.70
CA VAL A 424 14.20 9.38 13.26
C VAL A 424 15.67 9.15 12.89
N GLU A 425 16.63 9.97 13.39
CA GLU A 425 18.05 9.72 13.20
C GLU A 425 18.49 8.33 13.72
N ALA A 426 17.97 7.91 14.87
CA ALA A 426 18.26 6.59 15.43
C ALA A 426 17.67 5.48 14.55
N ALA A 427 16.43 5.63 14.10
CA ALA A 427 15.77 4.67 13.21
C ALA A 427 16.48 4.51 11.85
N LEU A 428 17.05 5.60 11.32
CA LEU A 428 17.82 5.57 10.06
C LEU A 428 19.22 4.96 10.22
N ALA A 429 19.74 4.87 11.44
CA ALA A 429 21.08 4.33 11.72
C ALA A 429 21.10 2.82 11.97
N ASP A 430 19.97 2.21 12.29
CA ASP A 430 19.78 0.78 12.55
C ASP A 430 19.46 0.00 11.26
#